data_573fb03fe056accd4efa9a571d6f639e
#
_entry.id   573fb03fe056accd4efa9a571d6f639e
#
_cell.length_a   1.000
_cell.length_b   1.000
_cell.length_c   1.000
_cell.angle_alpha   90.00
_cell.angle_beta   90.00
_cell.angle_gamma   90.00
#
_symmetry.space_group_name_H-M   'P 1'
#
loop_
_entity.id
_entity.type
_entity.pdbx_description
1 polymer ?
#
loop_
_entity_poly.entity_id
_entity_poly.type
_entity_poly.pdbx_seq_one_letter_code
_entity_poly.pdbx_strand_id
1 'polypeptide(L)'
;IALRRRTQPRVQLTHAIAAVREAFEELGVLLAEHADGRPVSAAEVAAMDRSTPPAVPFAQQCAQRGLRLATDRVFAFAHWITDRDLPKRFDVLFLVARMPPGQTPQADESEQFEPSWVRPADALERHAAGRFDIIFPTIRTLQRLATFPNVHAVLEACASERPLWSSCPRAGLLKGEEARYMEHESPYGELALVCPDGQIGHALDWQHEVPVPLLHNVQRLTAPNGSVMTGPGTNSYLVGDRDSGYIVIDPGPNDFDHIGRLWRATQGDIRAIVCTHSHADHSPGALPLQALCEKRPPILGLPSAPTARPTARFTPDRALTDGESLKLEGGPADDGSGQRIAHTLRVLHTPGHAANHLCVVLEEDGLLFSGDHILNGSTTVIDPPDGNMS
;
A
#
# COMPACT_ATOMS: atom_id res chain seq x y z
N ILE A 1 25.74 8.02 22.61
CA ILE A 1 24.97 6.77 22.62
C ILE A 1 23.67 6.92 23.41
N ALA A 2 23.72 7.41 24.66
CA ALA A 2 22.51 7.60 25.48
C ALA A 2 21.54 8.61 24.86
N LEU A 3 22.02 9.73 24.33
CA LEU A 3 21.20 10.74 23.66
C LEU A 3 20.56 10.17 22.40
N ARG A 4 21.31 9.45 21.58
CA ARG A 4 20.83 8.82 20.38
C ARG A 4 19.75 7.75 20.65
N ARG A 5 19.92 6.89 21.65
CA ARG A 5 18.89 5.92 22.06
C ARG A 5 17.60 6.57 22.54
N ARG A 6 17.68 7.79 23.09
CA ARG A 6 16.51 8.56 23.52
C ARG A 6 15.76 9.17 22.33
N THR A 7 16.50 9.68 21.33
CA THR A 7 15.93 10.35 20.15
C THR A 7 15.60 9.38 19.02
N GLN A 8 16.40 8.34 18.84
CA GLN A 8 16.21 7.31 17.79
C GLN A 8 16.49 5.90 18.33
N PRO A 9 15.60 5.35 19.17
CA PRO A 9 15.84 4.09 19.87
C PRO A 9 15.92 2.87 18.94
N ARG A 10 15.37 2.96 17.73
CA ARG A 10 15.38 1.88 16.71
C ARG A 10 16.68 1.81 15.92
N VAL A 11 17.50 2.85 15.93
CA VAL A 11 18.79 2.83 15.23
C VAL A 11 19.83 2.19 16.14
N GLN A 12 20.22 0.97 15.81
CA GLN A 12 21.27 0.25 16.53
C GLN A 12 22.62 0.92 16.34
N LEU A 13 23.48 0.86 17.35
CA LEU A 13 24.83 1.39 17.27
C LEU A 13 25.62 0.77 16.12
N THR A 14 25.39 -0.49 15.82
CA THR A 14 26.02 -1.22 14.69
C THR A 14 25.75 -0.55 13.34
N HIS A 15 24.51 -0.10 13.09
CA HIS A 15 24.18 0.60 11.84
C HIS A 15 24.94 1.92 11.70
N ALA A 16 25.09 2.66 12.80
CA ALA A 16 25.83 3.91 12.75
C ALA A 16 27.34 3.69 12.58
N ILE A 17 27.90 2.65 13.18
CA ILE A 17 29.30 2.27 12.99
C ILE A 17 29.51 1.83 11.53
N ALA A 18 28.60 1.00 11.00
CA ALA A 18 28.64 0.58 9.60
C ALA A 18 28.62 1.80 8.66
N ALA A 19 27.66 2.73 8.86
CA ALA A 19 27.56 3.93 8.01
C ALA A 19 28.82 4.80 8.06
N VAL A 20 29.44 4.95 9.22
CA VAL A 20 30.71 5.70 9.34
C VAL A 20 31.83 4.97 8.60
N ARG A 21 31.88 3.64 8.70
CA ARG A 21 32.88 2.82 8.02
C ARG A 21 32.70 2.87 6.50
N GLU A 22 31.48 2.65 5.98
CA GLU A 22 31.15 2.70 4.55
C GLU A 22 31.45 4.10 3.96
N ALA A 23 31.06 5.18 4.66
CA ALA A 23 31.38 6.53 4.22
C ALA A 23 32.91 6.77 4.13
N PHE A 24 33.70 6.13 5.00
CA PHE A 24 35.15 6.19 4.94
C PHE A 24 35.69 5.33 3.78
N GLU A 25 35.25 4.09 3.66
CA GLU A 25 35.74 3.14 2.66
C GLU A 25 35.40 3.63 1.24
N GLU A 26 34.14 4.02 0.98
CA GLU A 26 33.66 4.39 -0.36
C GLU A 26 34.00 5.84 -0.75
N LEU A 27 33.89 6.78 0.19
CA LEU A 27 33.98 8.21 -0.12
C LEU A 27 35.16 8.92 0.55
N GLY A 28 35.96 8.24 1.38
CA GLY A 28 37.03 8.88 2.14
C GLY A 28 36.57 9.93 3.13
N VAL A 29 35.34 9.81 3.62
CA VAL A 29 34.74 10.72 4.59
C VAL A 29 34.64 10.04 5.95
N LEU A 30 35.39 10.50 6.93
CA LEU A 30 35.42 9.92 8.27
C LEU A 30 34.69 10.78 9.30
N LEU A 31 33.54 10.32 9.75
CA LEU A 31 32.80 10.92 10.86
C LEU A 31 33.39 10.46 12.20
N ALA A 32 34.48 11.06 12.58
CA ALA A 32 35.18 10.78 13.85
C ALA A 32 35.79 12.05 14.42
N GLU A 33 36.15 11.96 15.69
CA GLU A 33 36.80 13.05 16.45
C GLU A 33 37.90 12.52 17.37
N HIS A 34 38.84 13.37 17.70
CA HIS A 34 39.82 13.13 18.75
C HIS A 34 39.18 13.15 20.14
N ALA A 35 39.94 12.73 21.16
CA ALA A 35 39.47 12.69 22.54
C ALA A 35 39.11 14.12 23.09
N ASP A 36 39.69 15.16 22.52
CA ASP A 36 39.41 16.56 22.82
C ASP A 36 38.20 17.14 22.05
N GLY A 37 37.53 16.31 21.22
CA GLY A 37 36.38 16.73 20.43
C GLY A 37 36.74 17.40 19.10
N ARG A 38 38.00 17.55 18.75
CA ARG A 38 38.44 18.08 17.44
C ARG A 38 38.12 17.09 16.33
N PRO A 39 37.50 17.53 15.22
CA PRO A 39 37.24 16.68 14.08
C PRO A 39 38.53 16.18 13.42
N VAL A 40 38.50 14.99 12.80
CA VAL A 40 39.62 14.44 12.04
C VAL A 40 39.83 15.25 10.77
N SER A 41 41.05 15.66 10.49
CA SER A 41 41.40 16.44 9.29
C SER A 41 41.46 15.59 8.05
N ALA A 42 41.34 16.23 6.89
CA ALA A 42 41.48 15.55 5.59
C ALA A 42 42.84 14.82 5.42
N ALA A 43 43.93 15.42 5.93
CA ALA A 43 45.27 14.83 5.86
C ALA A 43 45.36 13.54 6.73
N GLU A 44 44.75 13.53 7.89
CA GLU A 44 44.68 12.36 8.75
C GLU A 44 43.85 11.24 8.12
N VAL A 45 42.72 11.58 7.47
CA VAL A 45 41.89 10.61 6.72
C VAL A 45 42.65 10.04 5.55
N ALA A 46 43.33 10.88 4.76
CA ALA A 46 44.15 10.45 3.61
C ALA A 46 45.31 9.52 4.00
N ALA A 47 45.78 9.57 5.25
CA ALA A 47 46.82 8.70 5.78
C ALA A 47 46.28 7.34 6.29
N MET A 48 44.97 7.08 6.18
CA MET A 48 44.35 5.81 6.55
C MET A 48 44.19 4.91 5.32
N ASP A 49 44.28 3.59 5.55
CA ASP A 49 44.14 2.58 4.51
C ASP A 49 42.65 2.34 4.21
N ARG A 50 42.24 2.59 2.97
CA ARG A 50 40.88 2.40 2.42
C ARG A 50 40.79 1.18 1.50
N SER A 51 41.89 0.42 1.31
CA SER A 51 41.85 -0.76 0.46
C SER A 51 40.83 -1.82 0.91
N THR A 52 40.36 -2.60 -0.04
CA THR A 52 39.37 -3.67 0.24
C THR A 52 39.98 -5.03 -0.19
N PRO A 53 40.39 -5.92 0.75
CA PRO A 53 40.43 -5.70 2.21
C PRO A 53 41.58 -4.80 2.66
N PRO A 54 41.43 -4.03 3.75
CA PRO A 54 42.51 -3.21 4.26
C PRO A 54 43.60 -4.06 4.95
N ALA A 55 44.85 -3.61 4.87
CA ALA A 55 45.96 -4.28 5.55
C ALA A 55 45.81 -4.24 7.10
N VAL A 56 45.19 -3.17 7.62
CA VAL A 56 44.86 -3.01 9.02
C VAL A 56 43.35 -2.74 9.14
N PRO A 57 42.60 -3.55 9.90
CA PRO A 57 41.14 -3.38 10.04
C PRO A 57 40.77 -1.96 10.49
N PHE A 58 39.68 -1.41 9.96
CA PHE A 58 39.17 -0.04 10.23
C PHE A 58 39.15 0.30 11.72
N ALA A 59 38.59 -0.57 12.56
CA ALA A 59 38.51 -0.37 14.01
C ALA A 59 39.91 -0.23 14.65
N GLN A 60 40.88 -1.00 14.17
CA GLN A 60 42.26 -0.94 14.65
C GLN A 60 42.96 0.35 14.20
N GLN A 61 42.73 0.80 12.98
CA GLN A 61 43.24 2.07 12.47
C GLN A 61 42.72 3.24 13.32
N CYS A 62 41.44 3.24 13.68
CA CYS A 62 40.85 4.25 14.56
C CYS A 62 41.46 4.20 15.96
N ALA A 63 41.60 2.99 16.53
CA ALA A 63 42.18 2.82 17.88
C ALA A 63 43.64 3.29 17.96
N GLN A 64 44.48 2.95 16.96
CA GLN A 64 45.88 3.38 16.89
C GLN A 64 46.04 4.89 16.83
N ARG A 65 45.04 5.62 16.32
CA ARG A 65 45.02 7.08 16.19
C ARG A 65 44.23 7.77 17.30
N GLY A 66 43.73 7.00 18.29
CA GLY A 66 42.94 7.55 19.40
C GLY A 66 41.61 8.20 18.97
N LEU A 67 41.04 7.74 17.84
CA LEU A 67 39.83 8.33 17.30
C LEU A 67 38.55 7.71 17.89
N ARG A 68 37.55 8.55 18.09
CA ARG A 68 36.19 8.17 18.48
C ARG A 68 35.25 8.40 17.33
N LEU A 69 34.47 7.39 16.93
CA LEU A 69 33.46 7.54 15.89
C LEU A 69 32.31 8.42 16.39
N ALA A 70 31.93 9.42 15.61
CA ALA A 70 30.86 10.36 15.91
C ALA A 70 29.46 9.76 15.60
N THR A 71 29.20 8.57 16.14
CA THR A 71 27.97 7.80 15.88
C THR A 71 26.71 8.47 16.42
N ASP A 72 26.84 9.40 17.37
CA ASP A 72 25.79 10.24 17.92
C ASP A 72 25.34 11.38 16.98
N ARG A 73 26.13 11.65 15.93
CA ARG A 73 25.86 12.64 14.88
C ARG A 73 25.35 12.04 13.58
N VAL A 74 25.08 10.74 13.55
CA VAL A 74 24.50 10.01 12.42
C VAL A 74 23.06 9.67 12.77
N PHE A 75 22.10 10.15 12.02
CA PHE A 75 20.67 10.01 12.28
C PHE A 75 20.00 9.19 11.20
N ALA A 76 19.04 8.33 11.56
CA ALA A 76 18.17 7.72 10.59
C ALA A 76 17.16 8.75 10.07
N PHE A 77 17.14 8.92 8.77
CA PHE A 77 16.22 9.82 8.07
C PHE A 77 15.03 9.06 7.49
N ALA A 78 15.29 7.94 6.83
CA ALA A 78 14.27 7.08 6.25
C ALA A 78 14.62 5.60 6.46
N HIS A 79 13.59 4.77 6.52
CA HIS A 79 13.72 3.32 6.52
C HIS A 79 12.95 2.79 5.31
N TRP A 80 13.67 2.14 4.42
CA TRP A 80 13.12 1.59 3.20
C TRP A 80 13.17 0.07 3.20
N ILE A 81 12.02 -0.54 2.92
CA ILE A 81 11.89 -1.96 2.63
C ILE A 81 11.54 -2.06 1.15
N THR A 82 12.31 -2.84 0.40
CA THR A 82 12.06 -3.02 -1.04
C THR A 82 10.67 -3.60 -1.29
N ASP A 83 10.02 -3.16 -2.37
CA ASP A 83 8.73 -3.65 -2.85
C ASP A 83 8.72 -5.17 -2.94
N ARG A 84 7.54 -5.74 -2.77
CA ARG A 84 7.38 -7.19 -2.81
C ARG A 84 7.43 -7.79 -4.21
N ASP A 85 7.23 -6.99 -5.25
CA ASP A 85 7.32 -7.39 -6.65
C ASP A 85 8.75 -7.67 -7.14
N LEU A 86 9.76 -7.18 -6.41
CA LEU A 86 11.15 -7.36 -6.80
C LEU A 86 11.74 -8.66 -6.25
N PRO A 87 12.49 -9.41 -7.07
CA PRO A 87 13.07 -10.72 -6.68
C PRO A 87 14.18 -10.58 -5.63
N LYS A 88 14.86 -9.44 -5.58
CA LYS A 88 15.87 -9.13 -4.58
C LYS A 88 15.40 -7.95 -3.74
N ARG A 89 15.30 -8.18 -2.44
CA ARG A 89 14.74 -7.21 -1.50
C ARG A 89 15.74 -6.87 -0.42
N PHE A 90 15.69 -5.62 0.02
CA PHE A 90 16.55 -5.05 1.05
C PHE A 90 15.71 -4.37 2.12
N ASP A 91 16.22 -4.41 3.33
CA ASP A 91 15.74 -3.65 4.49
C ASP A 91 16.85 -2.66 4.87
N VAL A 92 16.68 -1.37 4.51
CA VAL A 92 17.75 -0.38 4.48
C VAL A 92 17.38 0.88 5.25
N LEU A 93 18.25 1.31 6.15
CA LEU A 93 18.19 2.62 6.79
C LEU A 93 18.96 3.65 5.95
N PHE A 94 18.28 4.70 5.52
CA PHE A 94 18.93 5.88 4.95
C PHE A 94 19.32 6.81 6.08
N LEU A 95 20.60 7.02 6.22
CA LEU A 95 21.18 7.77 7.31
C LEU A 95 21.65 9.15 6.84
N VAL A 96 21.55 10.16 7.69
CA VAL A 96 22.02 11.51 7.42
C VAL A 96 23.02 11.93 8.50
N ALA A 97 24.03 12.66 8.06
CA ALA A 97 25.02 13.30 8.93
C ALA A 97 25.48 14.61 8.29
N ARG A 98 25.97 15.51 9.11
CA ARG A 98 26.67 16.69 8.61
C ARG A 98 28.04 16.30 8.13
N MET A 99 28.41 16.75 6.93
CA MET A 99 29.76 16.59 6.40
C MET A 99 30.79 17.19 7.38
N PRO A 100 31.85 16.45 7.77
CA PRO A 100 32.92 16.99 8.59
C PRO A 100 33.64 18.15 7.89
N PRO A 101 34.00 19.22 8.63
CA PRO A 101 34.68 20.36 8.02
C PRO A 101 36.05 19.95 7.44
N GLY A 102 36.37 20.52 6.28
CA GLY A 102 37.68 20.35 5.63
C GLY A 102 37.91 19.02 4.93
N GLN A 103 37.00 18.06 5.01
CA GLN A 103 37.06 16.82 4.22
C GLN A 103 36.33 17.01 2.89
N THR A 104 36.80 16.31 1.84
CA THR A 104 36.18 16.30 0.51
C THR A 104 35.93 14.86 0.08
N PRO A 105 34.72 14.48 -0.34
CA PRO A 105 34.44 13.15 -0.81
C PRO A 105 35.29 12.78 -2.02
N GLN A 106 35.84 11.56 -2.02
CA GLN A 106 36.59 10.96 -3.12
C GLN A 106 36.08 9.55 -3.32
N ALA A 107 35.48 9.29 -4.48
CA ALA A 107 35.01 7.96 -4.82
C ALA A 107 36.16 6.93 -4.80
N ASP A 108 35.81 5.70 -4.47
CA ASP A 108 36.73 4.56 -4.51
C ASP A 108 36.93 4.00 -5.94
N GLU A 109 36.09 4.45 -6.90
CA GLU A 109 36.06 4.04 -8.31
C GLU A 109 35.69 2.55 -8.54
N SER A 110 35.41 1.79 -7.50
CA SER A 110 34.94 0.40 -7.62
C SER A 110 33.41 0.29 -7.48
N GLU A 111 32.83 0.98 -6.51
CA GLU A 111 31.39 0.98 -6.24
C GLU A 111 30.75 2.37 -6.44
N GLN A 112 31.56 3.44 -6.31
CA GLN A 112 31.10 4.83 -6.42
C GLN A 112 31.85 5.57 -7.53
N PHE A 113 31.13 6.33 -8.36
CA PHE A 113 31.68 7.11 -9.47
C PHE A 113 31.18 8.55 -9.40
N GLU A 114 32.04 9.50 -9.77
CA GLU A 114 31.72 10.92 -9.97
C GLU A 114 30.89 11.58 -8.86
N PRO A 115 31.37 11.61 -7.59
CA PRO A 115 30.64 12.23 -6.51
C PRO A 115 30.39 13.71 -6.80
N SER A 116 29.15 14.16 -6.66
CA SER A 116 28.78 15.54 -6.92
C SER A 116 27.95 16.13 -5.78
N TRP A 117 28.22 17.41 -5.46
CA TRP A 117 27.38 18.19 -4.56
C TRP A 117 26.14 18.69 -5.30
N VAL A 118 24.99 18.33 -4.81
CA VAL A 118 23.71 18.73 -5.42
C VAL A 118 22.69 19.07 -4.34
N ARG A 119 21.89 20.09 -4.57
CA ARG A 119 20.71 20.34 -3.71
C ARG A 119 19.64 19.31 -4.02
N PRO A 120 18.83 18.86 -3.04
CA PRO A 120 17.76 17.89 -3.29
C PRO A 120 16.81 18.29 -4.43
N ALA A 121 16.40 19.56 -4.48
CA ALA A 121 15.52 20.07 -5.54
C ALA A 121 16.20 20.01 -6.93
N ASP A 122 17.48 20.39 -7.04
CA ASP A 122 18.24 20.38 -8.30
C ASP A 122 18.46 18.94 -8.81
N ALA A 123 18.65 17.98 -7.89
CA ALA A 123 18.74 16.56 -8.23
C ALA A 123 17.42 16.03 -8.83
N LEU A 124 16.30 16.38 -8.22
CA LEU A 124 14.96 16.02 -8.70
C LEU A 124 14.67 16.65 -10.07
N GLU A 125 15.03 17.90 -10.27
CA GLU A 125 14.89 18.59 -11.57
C GLU A 125 15.75 17.91 -12.67
N ARG A 126 17.00 17.57 -12.35
CA ARG A 126 17.87 16.84 -13.29
C ARG A 126 17.31 15.45 -13.63
N HIS A 127 16.75 14.76 -12.63
CA HIS A 127 16.08 13.47 -12.83
C HIS A 127 14.87 13.60 -13.76
N ALA A 128 13.98 14.55 -13.49
CA ALA A 128 12.80 14.81 -14.33
C ALA A 128 13.18 15.18 -15.79
N ALA A 129 14.35 15.78 -15.98
CA ALA A 129 14.90 16.09 -17.30
C ALA A 129 15.68 14.92 -17.96
N GLY A 130 15.69 13.72 -17.35
CA GLY A 130 16.43 12.55 -17.85
C GLY A 130 17.95 12.67 -17.81
N ARG A 131 18.48 13.59 -16.98
CA ARG A 131 19.93 13.88 -16.88
C ARG A 131 20.58 13.35 -15.59
N PHE A 132 19.80 12.73 -14.73
CA PHE A 132 20.26 12.15 -13.49
C PHE A 132 19.38 10.95 -13.13
N ASP A 133 19.94 9.76 -13.26
CA ASP A 133 19.22 8.53 -13.03
C ASP A 133 19.24 8.17 -11.55
N ILE A 134 18.07 8.14 -10.91
CA ILE A 134 17.89 7.81 -9.50
C ILE A 134 16.65 6.94 -9.32
N ILE A 135 16.74 5.99 -8.39
CA ILE A 135 15.67 5.02 -8.11
C ILE A 135 14.60 5.60 -7.18
N PHE A 136 13.43 5.00 -7.17
CA PHE A 136 12.26 5.45 -6.42
C PHE A 136 12.53 5.80 -4.94
N PRO A 137 13.21 4.98 -4.11
CA PRO A 137 13.50 5.34 -2.73
C PRO A 137 14.33 6.62 -2.58
N THR A 138 15.30 6.80 -3.50
CA THR A 138 16.14 8.01 -3.52
C THR A 138 15.33 9.24 -3.92
N ILE A 139 14.45 9.13 -4.94
CA ILE A 139 13.55 10.22 -5.34
C ILE A 139 12.70 10.67 -4.15
N ARG A 140 12.02 9.75 -3.48
CA ARG A 140 11.15 10.07 -2.34
C ARG A 140 11.94 10.64 -1.16
N THR A 141 13.15 10.15 -0.91
CA THR A 141 14.06 10.69 0.11
C THR A 141 14.47 12.12 -0.21
N LEU A 142 14.85 12.41 -1.46
CA LEU A 142 15.19 13.76 -1.91
C LEU A 142 13.99 14.71 -1.85
N GLN A 143 12.78 14.26 -2.21
CA GLN A 143 11.55 15.03 -2.08
C GLN A 143 11.33 15.46 -0.62
N ARG A 144 11.50 14.53 0.33
CA ARG A 144 11.40 14.83 1.76
C ARG A 144 12.50 15.77 2.22
N LEU A 145 13.76 15.57 1.80
CA LEU A 145 14.87 16.48 2.12
C LEU A 145 14.64 17.89 1.59
N ALA A 146 14.06 18.03 0.40
CA ALA A 146 13.76 19.32 -0.21
C ALA A 146 12.74 20.16 0.58
N THR A 147 11.96 19.56 1.48
CA THR A 147 11.01 20.29 2.35
C THR A 147 11.71 21.06 3.50
N PHE A 148 12.98 20.77 3.78
CA PHE A 148 13.72 21.42 4.86
C PHE A 148 14.52 22.62 4.33
N PRO A 149 14.55 23.74 5.06
CA PRO A 149 15.24 24.94 4.61
C PRO A 149 16.78 24.82 4.62
N ASN A 150 17.34 23.95 5.44
CA ASN A 150 18.78 23.75 5.59
C ASN A 150 19.12 22.45 6.33
N VAL A 151 20.42 22.11 6.35
CA VAL A 151 20.96 20.90 7.02
C VAL A 151 20.64 20.87 8.52
N HIS A 152 20.65 22.03 9.20
CA HIS A 152 20.37 22.08 10.63
C HIS A 152 18.94 21.62 10.93
N ALA A 153 17.96 22.12 10.16
CA ALA A 153 16.56 21.73 10.31
C ALA A 153 16.34 20.22 10.05
N VAL A 154 17.06 19.63 9.07
CA VAL A 154 17.01 18.17 8.86
C VAL A 154 17.49 17.41 10.08
N LEU A 155 18.66 17.76 10.60
CA LEU A 155 19.26 17.06 11.74
C LEU A 155 18.45 17.23 13.02
N GLU A 156 17.86 18.40 13.23
CA GLU A 156 16.98 18.68 14.35
C GLU A 156 15.69 17.86 14.29
N ALA A 157 15.06 17.81 13.12
CA ALA A 157 13.88 16.97 12.90
C ALA A 157 14.22 15.48 13.15
N CYS A 158 15.31 14.98 12.57
CA CYS A 158 15.74 13.61 12.78
C CYS A 158 16.07 13.29 14.24
N ALA A 159 16.52 14.25 15.02
CA ALA A 159 16.79 14.06 16.45
C ALA A 159 15.51 14.01 17.30
N SER A 160 14.43 14.66 16.87
CA SER A 160 13.16 14.79 17.60
C SER A 160 12.08 13.80 17.16
N GLU A 161 12.04 13.39 15.92
CA GLU A 161 10.99 12.52 15.36
C GLU A 161 11.01 11.08 15.93
N ARG A 162 9.82 10.57 16.27
CA ARG A 162 9.61 9.20 16.77
C ARG A 162 8.24 8.65 16.33
N PRO A 163 8.19 7.65 15.47
CA PRO A 163 9.25 7.06 14.66
C PRO A 163 9.57 7.96 13.48
N LEU A 164 10.73 7.76 12.90
CA LEU A 164 11.03 8.27 11.58
C LEU A 164 10.16 7.59 10.54
N TRP A 165 10.07 8.20 9.39
CA TRP A 165 9.40 7.64 8.24
C TRP A 165 9.94 6.27 7.84
N SER A 166 9.05 5.30 7.68
CA SER A 166 9.34 3.93 7.21
C SER A 166 8.37 3.60 6.09
N SER A 167 8.85 3.01 5.03
CA SER A 167 8.02 2.66 3.87
C SER A 167 8.43 1.32 3.25
N CYS A 168 7.40 0.53 2.91
CA CYS A 168 7.48 -0.59 1.99
C CYS A 168 6.49 -0.30 0.86
N PRO A 169 6.92 0.36 -0.22
CA PRO A 169 6.03 0.75 -1.31
C PRO A 169 5.31 -0.45 -1.93
N ARG A 170 4.28 -0.17 -2.69
CA ARG A 170 3.58 -1.16 -3.49
C ARG A 170 3.55 -0.74 -4.95
N ALA A 171 3.83 -1.70 -5.82
CA ALA A 171 3.77 -1.51 -7.27
C ALA A 171 2.38 -1.86 -7.80
N GLY A 172 1.98 -1.20 -8.88
CA GLY A 172 0.76 -1.45 -9.63
C GLY A 172 0.87 -0.86 -11.03
N LEU A 173 -0.10 -1.15 -11.88
CA LEU A 173 -0.22 -0.57 -13.21
C LEU A 173 -1.27 0.54 -13.18
N LEU A 174 -0.92 1.74 -13.61
CA LEU A 174 -1.84 2.85 -13.82
C LEU A 174 -1.77 3.26 -15.29
N LYS A 175 -2.89 3.09 -16.01
CA LYS A 175 -2.97 3.34 -17.47
C LYS A 175 -1.91 2.57 -18.27
N GLY A 176 -1.60 1.35 -17.83
CA GLY A 176 -0.58 0.50 -18.43
C GLY A 176 0.86 0.85 -18.07
N GLU A 177 1.08 1.89 -17.31
CA GLU A 177 2.40 2.31 -16.83
C GLU A 177 2.66 1.79 -15.40
N GLU A 178 3.86 1.30 -15.14
CA GLU A 178 4.27 0.90 -13.80
C GLU A 178 4.33 2.11 -12.87
N ALA A 179 3.66 2.02 -11.73
CA ALA A 179 3.67 3.04 -10.70
C ALA A 179 3.90 2.42 -9.32
N ARG A 180 4.60 3.14 -8.44
CA ARG A 180 4.82 2.75 -7.04
C ARG A 180 4.21 3.78 -6.10
N TYR A 181 3.54 3.26 -5.08
CA TYR A 181 2.79 4.05 -4.11
C TYR A 181 3.30 3.82 -2.71
N MET A 182 3.32 4.91 -1.94
CA MET A 182 3.63 4.90 -0.51
C MET A 182 2.35 4.78 0.33
N GLU A 183 2.50 4.40 1.59
CA GLU A 183 1.41 4.09 2.53
C GLU A 183 0.33 5.17 2.64
N HIS A 184 0.69 6.43 2.40
CA HIS A 184 -0.23 7.57 2.47
C HIS A 184 -0.89 7.92 1.13
N GLU A 185 -0.51 7.24 0.05
CA GLU A 185 -1.07 7.47 -1.29
C GLU A 185 -2.27 6.55 -1.52
N SER A 186 -3.37 7.09 -2.06
CA SER A 186 -4.67 6.40 -2.17
C SER A 186 -4.62 4.97 -2.74
N PRO A 187 -3.89 4.69 -3.83
CA PRO A 187 -3.86 3.33 -4.40
C PRO A 187 -3.18 2.28 -3.51
N TYR A 188 -2.38 2.69 -2.52
CA TYR A 188 -1.65 1.74 -1.66
C TYR A 188 -2.59 0.78 -0.91
N GLY A 189 -3.71 1.28 -0.40
CA GLY A 189 -4.67 0.46 0.34
C GLY A 189 -5.29 -0.63 -0.53
N GLU A 190 -5.67 -0.30 -1.75
CA GLU A 190 -6.17 -1.27 -2.73
C GLU A 190 -5.11 -2.33 -3.07
N LEU A 191 -3.90 -1.89 -3.40
CA LEU A 191 -2.78 -2.80 -3.70
C LEU A 191 -2.41 -3.69 -2.50
N ALA A 192 -2.53 -3.17 -1.27
CA ALA A 192 -2.31 -3.97 -0.07
C ALA A 192 -3.32 -5.11 0.10
N LEU A 193 -4.55 -4.87 -0.34
CA LEU A 193 -5.64 -5.84 -0.27
C LEU A 193 -5.57 -6.87 -1.41
N VAL A 194 -5.43 -6.39 -2.65
CA VAL A 194 -5.61 -7.23 -3.86
C VAL A 194 -4.32 -7.89 -4.34
N CYS A 195 -3.16 -7.34 -3.97
CA CYS A 195 -1.83 -7.87 -4.28
C CYS A 195 -1.01 -8.03 -3.00
N PRO A 196 -1.42 -8.85 -2.03
CA PRO A 196 -0.73 -8.97 -0.74
C PRO A 196 0.70 -9.48 -0.88
N ASP A 197 0.99 -10.28 -1.89
CA ASP A 197 2.31 -10.75 -2.29
C ASP A 197 3.15 -9.70 -3.05
N GLY A 198 2.50 -8.60 -3.48
CA GLY A 198 3.14 -7.46 -4.13
C GLY A 198 3.34 -7.58 -5.62
N GLN A 199 2.68 -8.52 -6.31
CA GLN A 199 2.79 -8.63 -7.76
C GLN A 199 2.31 -7.38 -8.49
N ILE A 200 3.07 -6.91 -9.48
CA ILE A 200 2.79 -5.67 -10.22
C ILE A 200 1.62 -5.78 -11.20
N GLY A 201 1.11 -6.97 -11.46
CA GLY A 201 0.09 -7.21 -12.47
C GLY A 201 -1.28 -6.56 -12.23
N HIS A 202 -1.53 -5.97 -11.04
CA HIS A 202 -2.82 -5.36 -10.75
C HIS A 202 -3.00 -4.01 -11.46
N ALA A 203 -4.06 -3.90 -12.27
CA ALA A 203 -4.44 -2.66 -12.92
C ALA A 203 -5.27 -1.79 -11.96
N LEU A 204 -4.84 -0.55 -11.77
CA LEU A 204 -5.50 0.44 -10.91
C LEU A 204 -6.59 1.24 -11.64
N ASP A 205 -6.70 1.05 -12.95
CA ASP A 205 -7.74 1.67 -13.74
C ASP A 205 -9.11 1.04 -13.41
N TRP A 206 -10.12 1.87 -13.26
CA TRP A 206 -11.49 1.42 -13.03
C TRP A 206 -12.00 0.65 -14.25
N GLN A 207 -12.36 -0.62 -14.04
CA GLN A 207 -12.78 -1.50 -15.12
C GLN A 207 -14.30 -1.59 -15.18
N HIS A 208 -14.88 -1.09 -16.29
CA HIS A 208 -16.31 -1.20 -16.57
C HIS A 208 -16.63 -2.38 -17.50
N GLU A 209 -15.67 -2.89 -18.27
CA GLU A 209 -15.91 -3.88 -19.32
C GLU A 209 -15.63 -5.30 -18.89
N VAL A 210 -14.57 -5.52 -18.11
CA VAL A 210 -14.17 -6.84 -17.63
C VAL A 210 -13.95 -6.81 -16.13
N PRO A 211 -14.25 -7.91 -15.40
CA PRO A 211 -13.96 -7.98 -13.98
C PRO A 211 -12.47 -7.91 -13.68
N VAL A 212 -12.12 -7.15 -12.66
CA VAL A 212 -10.77 -7.05 -12.11
C VAL A 212 -10.62 -8.10 -11.00
N PRO A 213 -9.66 -9.04 -11.11
CA PRO A 213 -9.39 -9.98 -10.04
C PRO A 213 -8.81 -9.22 -8.82
N LEU A 214 -9.38 -9.42 -7.65
CA LEU A 214 -8.95 -8.82 -6.39
C LEU A 214 -8.19 -9.83 -5.53
N LEU A 215 -8.77 -10.99 -5.33
CA LEU A 215 -8.21 -12.13 -4.62
C LEU A 215 -8.46 -13.40 -5.41
N HIS A 216 -7.92 -14.51 -4.96
CA HIS A 216 -8.33 -15.82 -5.48
C HIS A 216 -9.85 -15.94 -5.30
N ASN A 217 -10.59 -16.18 -6.36
CA ASN A 217 -12.05 -16.30 -6.35
C ASN A 217 -12.86 -15.05 -5.96
N VAL A 218 -12.26 -13.87 -5.94
CA VAL A 218 -12.97 -12.59 -5.77
C VAL A 218 -12.63 -11.66 -6.92
N GLN A 219 -13.65 -11.19 -7.64
CA GLN A 219 -13.50 -10.24 -8.74
C GLN A 219 -14.42 -9.04 -8.51
N ARG A 220 -14.03 -7.89 -9.01
CA ARG A 220 -14.81 -6.66 -9.02
C ARG A 220 -15.14 -6.22 -10.43
N LEU A 221 -16.36 -5.82 -10.68
CA LEU A 221 -16.78 -5.10 -11.87
C LEU A 221 -17.44 -3.80 -11.46
N THR A 222 -16.90 -2.66 -11.92
CA THR A 222 -17.45 -1.35 -11.58
C THR A 222 -18.51 -0.95 -12.61
N ALA A 223 -19.66 -0.51 -12.14
CA ALA A 223 -20.74 -0.03 -13.02
C ALA A 223 -20.39 1.35 -13.61
N PRO A 224 -20.82 1.70 -14.83
CA PRO A 224 -20.51 2.98 -15.49
C PRO A 224 -21.42 4.11 -15.00
N ASN A 225 -21.74 4.17 -13.72
CA ASN A 225 -22.61 5.16 -13.07
C ASN A 225 -21.83 6.18 -12.24
N GLY A 226 -20.60 6.52 -12.66
CA GLY A 226 -19.74 7.47 -11.96
C GLY A 226 -20.38 8.80 -11.68
N SER A 227 -20.29 9.30 -10.43
CA SER A 227 -20.87 10.57 -10.00
C SER A 227 -20.22 11.06 -8.70
N VAL A 228 -20.64 12.24 -8.22
CA VAL A 228 -20.24 12.72 -6.89
C VAL A 228 -20.65 11.78 -5.77
N MET A 229 -21.72 11.01 -5.94
CA MET A 229 -22.24 10.07 -4.94
C MET A 229 -21.65 8.67 -5.06
N THR A 230 -21.26 8.26 -6.27
CA THR A 230 -20.79 6.89 -6.55
C THR A 230 -19.30 6.83 -6.90
N GLY A 231 -18.60 7.96 -6.85
CA GLY A 231 -17.19 8.03 -7.26
C GLY A 231 -17.01 7.58 -8.72
N PRO A 232 -16.12 6.63 -9.01
CA PRO A 232 -15.93 6.10 -10.37
C PRO A 232 -17.09 5.19 -10.83
N GLY A 233 -17.94 4.76 -9.94
CA GLY A 233 -19.08 3.87 -10.15
C GLY A 233 -19.24 2.86 -9.02
N THR A 234 -20.42 2.26 -8.93
CA THR A 234 -20.73 1.24 -7.92
C THR A 234 -20.00 -0.05 -8.22
N ASN A 235 -19.39 -0.65 -7.22
CA ASN A 235 -18.67 -1.90 -7.33
C ASN A 235 -19.60 -3.10 -7.12
N SER A 236 -19.70 -3.96 -8.13
CA SER A 236 -20.29 -5.30 -8.02
C SER A 236 -19.18 -6.31 -7.80
N TYR A 237 -19.38 -7.27 -6.90
CA TYR A 237 -18.38 -8.31 -6.62
C TYR A 237 -18.88 -9.69 -7.03
N LEU A 238 -17.98 -10.49 -7.58
CA LEU A 238 -18.19 -11.88 -7.93
C LEU A 238 -17.35 -12.74 -6.99
N VAL A 239 -17.98 -13.54 -6.15
CA VAL A 239 -17.31 -14.44 -5.20
C VAL A 239 -17.59 -15.87 -5.64
N GLY A 240 -16.53 -16.64 -5.88
CA GLY A 240 -16.60 -18.00 -6.37
C GLY A 240 -15.75 -18.24 -7.61
N ASP A 241 -15.90 -19.42 -8.17
CA ASP A 241 -15.18 -19.89 -9.34
C ASP A 241 -16.09 -20.69 -10.29
N ARG A 242 -15.51 -21.26 -11.35
CA ARG A 242 -16.28 -22.05 -12.32
C ARG A 242 -16.84 -23.35 -11.76
N ASP A 243 -16.24 -23.91 -10.73
CA ASP A 243 -16.65 -25.19 -10.13
C ASP A 243 -17.71 -24.97 -9.04
N SER A 244 -17.59 -23.88 -8.26
CA SER A 244 -18.56 -23.49 -7.24
C SER A 244 -19.79 -22.77 -7.78
N GLY A 245 -19.67 -22.14 -8.94
CA GLY A 245 -20.53 -21.04 -9.34
C GLY A 245 -20.23 -19.78 -8.56
N TYR A 246 -21.07 -18.76 -8.66
CA TYR A 246 -20.78 -17.43 -8.13
C TYR A 246 -21.89 -16.90 -7.24
N ILE A 247 -21.51 -16.18 -6.19
CA ILE A 247 -22.40 -15.23 -5.51
C ILE A 247 -22.05 -13.83 -6.05
N VAL A 248 -23.05 -13.10 -6.52
CA VAL A 248 -22.91 -11.71 -6.96
C VAL A 248 -23.37 -10.81 -5.82
N ILE A 249 -22.50 -9.91 -5.39
CA ILE A 249 -22.82 -8.90 -4.36
C ILE A 249 -22.98 -7.55 -5.06
N ASP A 250 -24.09 -6.86 -4.77
CA ASP A 250 -24.48 -5.58 -5.35
C ASP A 250 -24.44 -5.57 -6.88
N PRO A 251 -25.43 -6.09 -7.57
CA PRO A 251 -25.47 -6.14 -9.02
C PRO A 251 -25.54 -4.76 -9.70
N GLY A 252 -25.57 -3.70 -8.92
CA GLY A 252 -25.51 -2.32 -9.38
C GLY A 252 -26.84 -1.72 -9.83
N PRO A 253 -26.77 -0.61 -10.59
CA PRO A 253 -27.94 0.03 -11.16
C PRO A 253 -28.62 -0.86 -12.21
N ASN A 254 -29.82 -0.49 -12.61
CA ASN A 254 -30.49 -1.15 -13.77
C ASN A 254 -29.85 -0.67 -15.09
N ASP A 255 -28.59 -1.05 -15.29
CA ASP A 255 -27.82 -0.81 -16.51
C ASP A 255 -27.66 -2.12 -17.28
N PHE A 256 -28.20 -2.17 -18.49
CA PHE A 256 -28.26 -3.38 -19.31
C PHE A 256 -26.86 -3.92 -19.65
N ASP A 257 -25.91 -3.04 -19.95
CA ASP A 257 -24.57 -3.45 -20.34
C ASP A 257 -23.78 -3.99 -19.14
N HIS A 258 -23.87 -3.32 -17.99
CA HIS A 258 -23.25 -3.78 -16.74
C HIS A 258 -23.80 -5.16 -16.32
N ILE A 259 -25.13 -5.31 -16.31
CA ILE A 259 -25.80 -6.57 -15.98
C ILE A 259 -25.38 -7.69 -16.94
N GLY A 260 -25.31 -7.39 -18.23
CA GLY A 260 -24.85 -8.32 -19.26
C GLY A 260 -23.38 -8.74 -19.08
N ARG A 261 -22.53 -7.83 -18.57
CA ARG A 261 -21.12 -8.11 -18.24
C ARG A 261 -21.01 -9.04 -17.04
N LEU A 262 -21.79 -8.81 -15.97
CA LEU A 262 -21.86 -9.69 -14.80
C LEU A 262 -22.28 -11.10 -15.20
N TRP A 263 -23.32 -11.21 -16.02
CA TRP A 263 -23.80 -12.49 -16.51
C TRP A 263 -22.74 -13.21 -17.36
N ARG A 264 -22.06 -12.52 -18.28
CA ARG A 264 -20.98 -13.11 -19.09
C ARG A 264 -19.78 -13.56 -18.23
N ALA A 265 -19.39 -12.76 -17.26
CA ALA A 265 -18.26 -13.05 -16.36
C ALA A 265 -18.48 -14.32 -15.55
N THR A 266 -19.72 -14.56 -15.11
CA THR A 266 -20.12 -15.75 -14.35
C THR A 266 -20.61 -16.89 -15.26
N GLN A 267 -20.65 -16.69 -16.58
CA GLN A 267 -21.27 -17.62 -17.54
C GLN A 267 -22.71 -18.01 -17.17
N GLY A 268 -23.40 -17.15 -16.45
CA GLY A 268 -24.76 -17.37 -15.96
C GLY A 268 -24.87 -18.36 -14.78
N ASP A 269 -23.76 -18.92 -14.27
CA ASP A 269 -23.78 -19.83 -13.13
C ASP A 269 -23.73 -19.07 -11.79
N ILE A 270 -24.77 -18.26 -11.58
CA ILE A 270 -24.97 -17.50 -10.36
C ILE A 270 -25.80 -18.33 -9.38
N ARG A 271 -25.31 -18.50 -8.16
CA ARG A 271 -25.98 -19.27 -7.09
C ARG A 271 -26.87 -18.42 -6.20
N ALA A 272 -26.48 -17.16 -6.02
CA ALA A 272 -27.26 -16.15 -5.30
C ALA A 272 -26.86 -14.75 -5.74
N ILE A 273 -27.78 -13.80 -5.61
CA ILE A 273 -27.54 -12.37 -5.78
C ILE A 273 -27.78 -11.73 -4.41
N VAL A 274 -26.77 -11.11 -3.82
CA VAL A 274 -26.86 -10.47 -2.50
C VAL A 274 -26.86 -8.95 -2.70
N CYS A 275 -27.84 -8.25 -2.15
CA CYS A 275 -27.86 -6.79 -2.12
C CYS A 275 -27.55 -6.32 -0.72
N THR A 276 -26.51 -5.48 -0.57
CA THR A 276 -26.14 -4.91 0.72
C THR A 276 -27.21 -3.99 1.25
N HIS A 277 -27.84 -3.22 0.38
CA HIS A 277 -28.96 -2.34 0.72
C HIS A 277 -29.78 -1.96 -0.52
N SER A 278 -30.81 -1.19 -0.32
CA SER A 278 -31.86 -0.94 -1.32
C SER A 278 -31.61 0.24 -2.26
N HIS A 279 -30.51 0.98 -2.14
CA HIS A 279 -30.31 2.18 -2.96
C HIS A 279 -30.22 1.87 -4.47
N ALA A 280 -30.54 2.90 -5.26
CA ALA A 280 -30.75 2.79 -6.70
C ALA A 280 -29.51 2.40 -7.52
N ASP A 281 -28.36 2.50 -6.93
CA ASP A 281 -27.07 2.13 -7.53
C ASP A 281 -26.58 0.73 -7.09
N HIS A 282 -27.23 0.07 -6.11
CA HIS A 282 -26.84 -1.25 -5.60
C HIS A 282 -27.78 -2.39 -5.98
N SER A 283 -29.09 -2.20 -5.77
CA SER A 283 -30.06 -3.31 -5.85
C SER A 283 -30.86 -3.44 -7.16
N PRO A 284 -31.09 -2.39 -7.99
CA PRO A 284 -31.99 -2.51 -9.15
C PRO A 284 -31.55 -3.50 -10.21
N GLY A 285 -30.25 -3.76 -10.34
CA GLY A 285 -29.72 -4.77 -11.26
C GLY A 285 -30.06 -6.21 -10.90
N ALA A 286 -30.56 -6.47 -9.68
CA ALA A 286 -30.81 -7.83 -9.19
C ALA A 286 -31.87 -8.59 -10.01
N LEU A 287 -33.03 -8.00 -10.21
CA LEU A 287 -34.13 -8.64 -10.97
C LEU A 287 -33.76 -8.88 -12.45
N PRO A 288 -33.19 -7.92 -13.18
CA PRO A 288 -32.74 -8.16 -14.55
C PRO A 288 -31.63 -9.23 -14.63
N LEU A 289 -30.67 -9.22 -13.70
CA LEU A 289 -29.63 -10.25 -13.66
C LEU A 289 -30.20 -11.65 -13.39
N GLN A 290 -31.12 -11.76 -12.42
CA GLN A 290 -31.85 -13.02 -12.15
C GLN A 290 -32.58 -13.53 -13.41
N ALA A 291 -33.22 -12.62 -14.15
CA ALA A 291 -33.97 -12.96 -15.34
C ALA A 291 -33.11 -13.50 -16.49
N LEU A 292 -31.85 -13.09 -16.58
CA LEU A 292 -30.89 -13.63 -17.56
C LEU A 292 -30.39 -15.03 -17.20
N CYS A 293 -30.49 -15.44 -15.94
CA CYS A 293 -30.01 -16.75 -15.48
C CYS A 293 -31.06 -17.85 -15.69
N GLU A 294 -30.71 -18.95 -16.32
CA GLU A 294 -31.61 -20.08 -16.55
C GLU A 294 -32.19 -20.63 -15.23
N LYS A 295 -31.33 -20.75 -14.18
CA LYS A 295 -31.72 -21.31 -12.89
C LYS A 295 -32.40 -20.29 -11.95
N ARG A 296 -32.53 -19.02 -12.34
CA ARG A 296 -33.12 -17.96 -11.56
C ARG A 296 -32.60 -17.94 -10.11
N PRO A 297 -31.35 -17.58 -9.85
CA PRO A 297 -30.75 -17.59 -8.51
C PRO A 297 -31.55 -16.70 -7.55
N PRO A 298 -31.68 -17.05 -6.26
CA PRO A 298 -32.43 -16.24 -5.31
C PRO A 298 -31.77 -14.87 -5.11
N ILE A 299 -32.59 -13.82 -5.04
CA ILE A 299 -32.17 -12.47 -4.61
C ILE A 299 -32.28 -12.42 -3.09
N LEU A 300 -31.16 -12.12 -2.44
CA LEU A 300 -30.99 -12.10 -1.00
C LEU A 300 -30.69 -10.69 -0.52
N GLY A 301 -31.11 -10.35 0.70
CA GLY A 301 -30.87 -9.05 1.31
C GLY A 301 -31.91 -8.78 2.39
N LEU A 302 -32.02 -7.54 2.84
CA LEU A 302 -33.12 -7.10 3.69
C LEU A 302 -34.14 -6.25 2.89
N PRO A 303 -35.44 -6.42 3.09
CA PRO A 303 -36.43 -5.57 2.44
C PRO A 303 -36.24 -4.12 2.86
N SER A 304 -36.48 -3.19 1.94
CA SER A 304 -36.43 -1.76 2.25
C SER A 304 -37.43 -1.39 3.34
N ALA A 305 -37.02 -0.54 4.27
CA ALA A 305 -37.87 -0.02 5.33
C ALA A 305 -39.03 0.83 4.75
N PRO A 306 -40.13 1.02 5.48
CA PRO A 306 -41.20 1.93 5.07
C PRO A 306 -40.72 3.38 4.84
N THR A 307 -39.62 3.76 5.46
CA THR A 307 -38.93 5.05 5.36
C THR A 307 -38.15 5.23 4.09
N ALA A 308 -37.84 4.15 3.37
CA ALA A 308 -37.05 4.21 2.15
C ALA A 308 -37.74 5.02 1.03
N ARG A 309 -36.96 5.77 0.27
CA ARG A 309 -37.47 6.55 -0.86
C ARG A 309 -38.08 5.63 -1.93
N PRO A 310 -39.07 6.11 -2.71
CA PRO A 310 -39.71 5.32 -3.76
C PRO A 310 -38.69 4.68 -4.74
N THR A 311 -37.59 5.37 -5.03
CA THR A 311 -36.49 4.90 -5.92
C THR A 311 -35.58 3.85 -5.27
N ALA A 312 -35.69 3.64 -3.96
CA ALA A 312 -34.94 2.67 -3.18
C ALA A 312 -35.85 1.54 -2.63
N ARG A 313 -36.91 1.21 -3.35
CA ARG A 313 -37.79 0.08 -2.98
C ARG A 313 -37.19 -1.23 -3.45
N PHE A 314 -36.97 -2.13 -2.49
CA PHE A 314 -36.37 -3.43 -2.72
C PHE A 314 -37.08 -4.50 -1.90
N THR A 315 -37.39 -5.61 -2.55
CA THR A 315 -37.97 -6.79 -1.91
C THR A 315 -37.16 -7.99 -2.38
N PRO A 316 -36.35 -8.61 -1.51
CA PRO A 316 -35.62 -9.83 -1.87
C PRO A 316 -36.57 -11.03 -1.95
N ASP A 317 -36.14 -12.08 -2.68
CA ASP A 317 -36.83 -13.37 -2.67
C ASP A 317 -36.77 -14.02 -1.26
N ARG A 318 -35.68 -13.78 -0.55
CA ARG A 318 -35.47 -14.22 0.83
C ARG A 318 -34.70 -13.16 1.64
N ALA A 319 -35.23 -12.82 2.77
CA ALA A 319 -34.55 -11.95 3.72
C ALA A 319 -33.39 -12.69 4.40
N LEU A 320 -32.26 -12.01 4.53
CA LEU A 320 -31.11 -12.47 5.31
C LEU A 320 -31.27 -12.08 6.78
N THR A 321 -30.59 -12.79 7.66
CA THR A 321 -30.57 -12.48 9.10
C THR A 321 -29.14 -12.15 9.55
N ASP A 322 -29.03 -11.35 10.62
CA ASP A 322 -27.73 -11.05 11.20
C ASP A 322 -27.02 -12.34 11.67
N GLY A 323 -25.74 -12.46 11.35
CA GLY A 323 -24.91 -13.64 11.64
C GLY A 323 -25.14 -14.84 10.72
N GLU A 324 -26.06 -14.77 9.78
CA GLU A 324 -26.29 -15.85 8.80
C GLU A 324 -25.07 -16.05 7.90
N SER A 325 -24.77 -17.31 7.54
CA SER A 325 -23.68 -17.66 6.63
C SER A 325 -24.20 -18.31 5.36
N LEU A 326 -23.79 -17.75 4.21
CA LEU A 326 -23.98 -18.33 2.89
C LEU A 326 -22.71 -19.07 2.51
N LYS A 327 -22.82 -20.30 1.98
CA LYS A 327 -21.67 -21.13 1.65
C LYS A 327 -21.65 -21.54 0.20
N LEU A 328 -20.46 -21.46 -0.44
CA LEU A 328 -20.14 -22.10 -1.69
C LEU A 328 -18.98 -23.08 -1.46
N GLU A 329 -19.07 -24.26 -2.04
CA GLU A 329 -17.95 -25.20 -2.06
C GLU A 329 -17.36 -25.20 -3.47
N GLY A 330 -16.14 -24.68 -3.59
CA GLY A 330 -15.42 -24.56 -4.86
C GLY A 330 -14.71 -25.82 -5.29
N GLY A 331 -13.93 -25.69 -6.37
CA GLY A 331 -13.03 -26.71 -6.87
C GLY A 331 -11.85 -27.00 -5.93
N PRO A 332 -10.98 -27.96 -6.29
CA PRO A 332 -9.75 -28.21 -5.53
C PRO A 332 -8.83 -27.00 -5.57
N ALA A 333 -8.08 -26.78 -4.47
CA ALA A 333 -7.06 -25.74 -4.44
C ALA A 333 -5.92 -26.06 -5.41
N ASP A 334 -5.36 -25.01 -6.04
CA ASP A 334 -4.24 -25.14 -7.00
C ASP A 334 -2.90 -25.58 -6.35
N ASP A 335 -2.86 -25.68 -5.03
CA ASP A 335 -1.68 -26.08 -4.24
C ASP A 335 -1.39 -27.59 -4.22
N GLY A 336 -2.20 -28.39 -4.91
CA GLY A 336 -2.07 -29.85 -4.98
C GLY A 336 -2.49 -30.58 -3.68
N SER A 337 -3.07 -29.87 -2.71
CA SER A 337 -3.56 -30.48 -1.45
C SER A 337 -4.79 -31.36 -1.65
N GLY A 338 -5.52 -31.18 -2.74
CA GLY A 338 -6.83 -31.78 -2.99
C GLY A 338 -7.94 -31.23 -2.08
N GLN A 339 -7.64 -30.21 -1.26
CA GLN A 339 -8.60 -29.54 -0.42
C GLN A 339 -9.52 -28.67 -1.29
N ARG A 340 -10.83 -28.69 -1.04
CA ARG A 340 -11.78 -27.83 -1.74
C ARG A 340 -11.74 -26.42 -1.14
N ILE A 341 -11.79 -25.42 -2.01
CA ILE A 341 -11.86 -24.03 -1.58
C ILE A 341 -13.28 -23.77 -1.09
N ALA A 342 -13.40 -23.30 0.14
CA ALA A 342 -14.67 -22.87 0.69
C ALA A 342 -14.81 -21.36 0.59
N HIS A 343 -16.03 -20.87 0.41
CA HIS A 343 -16.40 -19.47 0.48
C HIS A 343 -17.54 -19.33 1.45
N THR A 344 -17.26 -18.83 2.64
CA THR A 344 -18.24 -18.58 3.68
C THR A 344 -18.47 -17.07 3.80
N LEU A 345 -19.64 -16.64 3.36
CA LEU A 345 -20.07 -15.24 3.40
C LEU A 345 -20.98 -15.02 4.60
N ARG A 346 -20.46 -14.43 5.67
CA ARG A 346 -21.22 -14.13 6.89
C ARG A 346 -21.83 -12.74 6.81
N VAL A 347 -23.14 -12.66 7.05
CA VAL A 347 -23.94 -11.44 7.01
C VAL A 347 -23.83 -10.71 8.33
N LEU A 348 -23.67 -9.39 8.28
CA LEU A 348 -23.73 -8.48 9.42
C LEU A 348 -24.78 -7.40 9.13
N HIS A 349 -25.77 -7.28 9.97
CA HIS A 349 -26.74 -6.19 9.86
C HIS A 349 -26.11 -4.90 10.39
N THR A 350 -25.94 -3.92 9.52
CA THR A 350 -25.23 -2.66 9.79
C THR A 350 -26.10 -1.46 9.40
N PRO A 351 -27.26 -1.24 10.08
CA PRO A 351 -28.10 -0.10 9.78
C PRO A 351 -27.35 1.21 10.06
N GLY A 352 -27.70 2.24 9.34
CA GLY A 352 -27.07 3.57 9.46
C GLY A 352 -27.21 4.36 8.19
N HIS A 353 -26.46 4.02 7.14
CA HIS A 353 -26.59 4.59 5.81
C HIS A 353 -27.99 4.33 5.20
N ALA A 354 -28.48 3.13 5.33
CA ALA A 354 -29.86 2.72 5.08
C ALA A 354 -30.32 1.79 6.19
N ALA A 355 -31.62 1.77 6.48
CA ALA A 355 -32.19 0.93 7.55
C ALA A 355 -32.05 -0.57 7.29
N ASN A 356 -31.97 -0.96 6.00
CA ASN A 356 -31.79 -2.34 5.56
C ASN A 356 -30.36 -2.68 5.14
N HIS A 357 -29.38 -1.90 5.58
CA HIS A 357 -27.99 -2.10 5.18
C HIS A 357 -27.37 -3.35 5.81
N LEU A 358 -26.62 -4.09 4.99
CA LEU A 358 -25.83 -5.25 5.38
C LEU A 358 -24.38 -5.05 4.96
N CYS A 359 -23.45 -5.48 5.80
CA CYS A 359 -22.10 -5.84 5.38
C CYS A 359 -21.99 -7.36 5.23
N VAL A 360 -21.05 -7.83 4.41
CA VAL A 360 -20.81 -9.26 4.20
C VAL A 360 -19.32 -9.56 4.39
N VAL A 361 -18.99 -10.53 5.24
CA VAL A 361 -17.60 -10.96 5.50
C VAL A 361 -17.33 -12.26 4.77
N LEU A 362 -16.32 -12.29 3.91
CA LEU A 362 -15.73 -13.53 3.41
C LEU A 362 -14.75 -14.04 4.48
N GLU A 363 -15.14 -15.11 5.20
CA GLU A 363 -14.46 -15.52 6.43
C GLU A 363 -13.05 -16.04 6.17
N GLU A 364 -12.85 -16.78 5.10
CA GLU A 364 -11.56 -17.41 4.76
C GLU A 364 -10.45 -16.39 4.50
N ASP A 365 -10.81 -15.22 3.92
CA ASP A 365 -9.86 -14.16 3.58
C ASP A 365 -9.90 -12.98 4.57
N GLY A 366 -10.85 -12.96 5.50
CA GLY A 366 -11.09 -11.82 6.39
C GLY A 366 -11.50 -10.56 5.64
N LEU A 367 -12.13 -10.70 4.48
CA LEU A 367 -12.50 -9.59 3.60
C LEU A 367 -13.92 -9.12 3.89
N LEU A 368 -14.09 -7.81 4.08
CA LEU A 368 -15.39 -7.16 4.30
C LEU A 368 -15.89 -6.48 3.03
N PHE A 369 -17.04 -6.92 2.53
CA PHE A 369 -17.84 -6.16 1.56
C PHE A 369 -18.74 -5.22 2.35
N SER A 370 -18.36 -3.95 2.38
CA SER A 370 -18.93 -2.97 3.29
C SER A 370 -20.15 -2.24 2.74
N GLY A 371 -20.53 -2.45 1.47
CA GLY A 371 -21.51 -1.58 0.82
C GLY A 371 -21.15 -0.12 1.05
N ASP A 372 -22.12 0.69 1.40
CA ASP A 372 -21.92 2.12 1.70
C ASP A 372 -21.72 2.42 3.19
N HIS A 373 -21.36 1.42 3.98
CA HIS A 373 -21.05 1.62 5.41
C HIS A 373 -19.65 2.18 5.62
N ILE A 374 -18.67 1.72 4.83
CA ILE A 374 -17.29 2.20 4.83
C ILE A 374 -16.89 2.50 3.39
N LEU A 375 -16.60 3.77 3.10
CA LEU A 375 -16.19 4.23 1.77
C LEU A 375 -14.70 4.59 1.73
N ASN A 376 -14.05 4.33 0.60
CA ASN A 376 -12.66 4.72 0.39
C ASN A 376 -12.58 6.21 0.07
N GLY A 377 -11.84 6.96 0.89
CA GLY A 377 -11.55 8.38 0.67
C GLY A 377 -12.75 9.32 0.86
N SER A 378 -13.90 8.82 1.37
CA SER A 378 -15.09 9.61 1.61
C SER A 378 -15.80 9.17 2.88
N THR A 379 -16.70 10.02 3.38
CA THR A 379 -17.57 9.70 4.50
C THR A 379 -18.90 9.21 3.96
N THR A 380 -19.47 8.16 4.57
CA THR A 380 -20.80 7.68 4.19
C THR A 380 -21.86 8.74 4.40
N VAL A 381 -22.83 8.79 3.50
CA VAL A 381 -23.97 9.71 3.60
C VAL A 381 -25.05 9.07 4.48
N ILE A 382 -25.57 9.81 5.44
CA ILE A 382 -26.72 9.45 6.25
C ILE A 382 -27.88 10.38 5.88
N ASP A 383 -28.90 9.83 5.25
CA ASP A 383 -30.02 10.60 4.70
C ASP A 383 -31.35 10.19 5.37
N PRO A 384 -31.82 10.95 6.38
CA PRO A 384 -33.09 10.66 7.03
C PRO A 384 -34.28 10.79 6.06
N PRO A 385 -35.38 10.03 6.29
CA PRO A 385 -35.64 9.20 7.49
C PRO A 385 -35.14 7.75 7.40
N ASP A 386 -34.61 7.31 6.26
CA ASP A 386 -34.10 5.93 6.07
C ASP A 386 -32.74 5.73 6.73
N GLY A 387 -31.82 6.69 6.50
CA GLY A 387 -30.53 6.73 7.18
C GLY A 387 -30.67 7.27 8.62
N ASN A 388 -29.92 6.68 9.55
CA ASN A 388 -29.95 7.06 10.97
C ASN A 388 -28.61 6.73 11.63
N MET A 389 -28.09 7.66 12.45
CA MET A 389 -26.85 7.48 13.21
C MET A 389 -27.04 6.95 14.63
N SER A 390 -28.27 6.72 15.06
CA SER A 390 -28.57 6.26 16.43
C SER A 390 -28.69 4.76 16.54
#